data_db6acef2f90b7b8c8af9c24a402f1eef
#
_entry.id   db6acef2f90b7b8c8af9c24a402f1eef
#
_cell.length_a   1.000
_cell.length_b   1.000
_cell.length_c   1.000
_cell.angle_alpha   90.00
_cell.angle_beta   90.00
_cell.angle_gamma   90.00
#
_symmetry.space_group_name_H-M   'P 1'
#
loop_
_entity.id
_entity.type
_entity.pdbx_description
1 polymer ?
#
loop_
_entity_poly.entity_id
_entity_poly.type
_entity_poly.pdbx_seq_one_letter_code
_entity_poly.pdbx_strand_id
1 'polypeptide(L)'
;MKKYILSLAMLTLFSAQAWSESWFKNANIYARMGYSIGGTAPLDMPATIRKLNSYSPRTNLMYGVEFYKPLHNRWGLATGLYIENKGMKTDATVKNYHMEITRGGETLEGLFTGNVDTNVKQWMWTLPILATYELGSQFRLKFGPYGSLITSKNFTGAAYDGYLRKGNPTGDKVLLGHKEGQRGTYD
;
A
#
# COMPACT_ATOMS: atom_id res chain seq x y z
N MET A 1 37.18 10.64 0.54
CA MET A 1 35.90 10.62 -0.19
C MET A 1 34.75 11.23 0.62
N LYS A 2 34.48 10.81 1.88
CA LYS A 2 33.36 11.37 2.69
C LYS A 2 33.42 12.91 2.90
N LYS A 3 34.59 13.53 2.99
CA LYS A 3 34.75 14.99 3.18
C LYS A 3 34.32 15.79 1.94
N TYR A 4 34.53 15.27 0.74
CA TYR A 4 34.14 15.94 -0.51
C TYR A 4 32.63 15.82 -0.80
N ILE A 5 31.97 14.74 -0.33
CA ILE A 5 30.54 14.57 -0.43
C ILE A 5 29.82 15.59 0.45
N LEU A 6 30.35 15.84 1.65
CA LEU A 6 29.77 16.82 2.58
C LEU A 6 29.93 18.26 2.06
N SER A 7 31.08 18.60 1.45
CA SER A 7 31.31 19.92 0.86
C SER A 7 30.46 20.12 -0.41
N LEU A 8 30.29 19.10 -1.23
CA LEU A 8 29.41 19.15 -2.40
C LEU A 8 27.93 19.29 -2.00
N ALA A 9 27.51 18.60 -0.95
CA ALA A 9 26.16 18.75 -0.39
C ALA A 9 25.90 20.12 0.22
N MET A 10 26.91 20.72 0.90
CA MET A 10 26.82 22.10 1.37
C MET A 10 26.78 23.12 0.23
N LEU A 11 27.57 22.93 -0.83
CA LEU A 11 27.57 23.85 -1.98
C LEU A 11 26.20 23.80 -2.71
N THR A 12 25.60 22.65 -2.84
CA THR A 12 24.23 22.50 -3.44
C THR A 12 23.15 23.12 -2.56
N LEU A 13 23.28 23.07 -1.24
CA LEU A 13 22.37 23.75 -0.32
C LEU A 13 22.50 25.28 -0.38
N PHE A 14 23.69 25.81 -0.53
CA PHE A 14 23.90 27.27 -0.67
C PHE A 14 23.41 27.82 -2.01
N SER A 15 23.59 27.10 -3.11
CA SER A 15 23.04 27.50 -4.41
C SER A 15 21.50 27.43 -4.46
N ALA A 16 20.89 26.60 -3.67
CA ALA A 16 19.42 26.51 -3.55
C ALA A 16 18.82 27.77 -2.88
N GLN A 17 19.56 28.48 -2.03
CA GLN A 17 19.05 29.68 -1.36
C GLN A 17 18.82 30.86 -2.30
N ALA A 18 19.69 31.07 -3.29
CA ALA A 18 19.55 32.17 -4.24
C ALA A 18 18.36 32.02 -5.20
N TRP A 19 17.92 30.80 -5.45
CA TRP A 19 16.72 30.49 -6.27
C TRP A 19 15.42 30.46 -5.45
N SER A 20 15.55 30.40 -4.12
CA SER A 20 14.42 30.15 -3.24
C SER A 20 13.48 31.35 -3.11
N GLU A 21 13.97 32.57 -3.01
CA GLU A 21 13.13 33.74 -2.76
C GLU A 21 12.16 34.05 -3.91
N SER A 22 12.59 33.86 -5.16
CA SER A 22 11.72 34.08 -6.34
C SER A 22 10.76 32.89 -6.57
N TRP A 23 11.23 31.66 -6.30
CA TRP A 23 10.43 30.47 -6.52
C TRP A 23 9.32 30.29 -5.49
N PHE A 24 9.57 30.60 -4.22
CA PHE A 24 8.58 30.48 -3.14
C PHE A 24 7.60 31.66 -3.06
N LYS A 25 7.86 32.73 -3.81
CA LYS A 25 6.92 33.85 -3.89
C LYS A 25 5.59 33.39 -4.49
N ASN A 26 4.48 33.66 -3.80
CA ASN A 26 3.13 33.22 -4.15
C ASN A 26 2.87 31.69 -4.04
N ALA A 27 3.71 30.96 -3.33
CA ALA A 27 3.43 29.59 -3.01
C ALA A 27 2.53 29.48 -1.76
N ASN A 28 1.65 28.48 -1.74
CA ASN A 28 0.75 28.23 -0.63
C ASN A 28 1.04 26.86 -0.04
N ILE A 29 0.92 26.77 1.27
CA ILE A 29 1.06 25.51 2.01
C ILE A 29 -0.33 25.17 2.57
N TYR A 30 -0.77 23.94 2.34
CA TYR A 30 -2.04 23.43 2.82
C TYR A 30 -1.83 22.19 3.68
N ALA A 31 -2.46 22.15 4.84
CA ALA A 31 -2.70 20.89 5.52
C ALA A 31 -3.84 20.16 4.81
N ARG A 32 -3.62 18.88 4.51
CA ARG A 32 -4.60 18.04 3.83
C ARG A 32 -4.98 16.86 4.71
N MET A 33 -6.26 16.62 4.80
CA MET A 33 -6.83 15.42 5.36
C MET A 33 -7.77 14.83 4.31
N GLY A 34 -7.64 13.55 4.06
CA GLY A 34 -8.44 12.87 3.07
C GLY A 34 -8.92 11.52 3.58
N TYR A 35 -10.02 11.11 3.01
CA TYR A 35 -10.60 9.80 3.21
C TYR A 35 -10.76 9.16 1.84
N SER A 36 -10.22 7.97 1.65
CA SER A 36 -10.35 7.23 0.40
C SER A 36 -11.02 5.88 0.64
N ILE A 37 -11.88 5.50 -0.28
CA ILE A 37 -12.44 4.15 -0.36
C ILE A 37 -11.74 3.49 -1.52
N GLY A 38 -10.97 2.46 -1.23
CA GLY A 38 -10.22 1.74 -2.25
C GLY A 38 -9.44 0.59 -1.65
N GLY A 39 -8.88 -0.21 -2.51
CA GLY A 39 -8.03 -1.34 -2.15
C GLY A 39 -7.05 -1.63 -3.26
N THR A 40 -6.11 -2.48 -2.98
CA THR A 40 -5.21 -3.06 -3.98
C THR A 40 -5.95 -4.18 -4.69
N ALA A 41 -6.12 -4.09 -6.01
CA ALA A 41 -6.58 -5.22 -6.80
C ALA A 41 -5.37 -6.14 -7.06
N PRO A 42 -5.42 -7.43 -6.74
CA PRO A 42 -4.42 -8.36 -7.19
C PRO A 42 -4.55 -8.48 -8.72
N LEU A 43 -3.62 -7.87 -9.45
CA LEU A 43 -3.43 -8.13 -10.87
C LEU A 43 -2.63 -9.44 -10.96
N ASP A 44 -2.96 -10.30 -11.91
CA ASP A 44 -2.38 -11.62 -12.13
C ASP A 44 -2.56 -12.57 -10.93
N MET A 45 -3.79 -12.98 -10.67
CA MET A 45 -4.06 -14.00 -9.67
C MET A 45 -3.38 -15.32 -10.07
N PRO A 46 -2.54 -15.91 -9.19
CA PRO A 46 -1.95 -17.21 -9.47
C PRO A 46 -3.01 -18.26 -9.80
N ALA A 47 -2.67 -19.21 -10.67
CA ALA A 47 -3.57 -20.29 -11.07
C ALA A 47 -4.05 -21.17 -9.88
N THR A 48 -3.39 -21.07 -8.73
CA THR A 48 -3.78 -21.71 -7.48
C THR A 48 -5.01 -21.07 -6.83
N ILE A 49 -5.32 -19.80 -7.12
CA ILE A 49 -6.54 -19.13 -6.69
C ILE A 49 -7.65 -19.52 -7.68
N ARG A 50 -8.63 -20.26 -7.21
CA ARG A 50 -9.73 -20.77 -8.05
C ARG A 50 -10.92 -19.85 -8.09
N LYS A 51 -11.18 -19.15 -6.99
CA LYS A 51 -12.33 -18.26 -6.86
C LYS A 51 -12.04 -17.21 -5.80
N LEU A 52 -12.41 -15.98 -6.08
CA LEU A 52 -12.50 -14.91 -5.11
C LEU A 52 -13.93 -14.92 -4.53
N ASN A 53 -14.07 -15.28 -3.26
CA ASN A 53 -15.37 -15.37 -2.60
C ASN A 53 -15.88 -14.01 -2.17
N SER A 54 -14.98 -13.20 -1.59
CA SER A 54 -15.28 -11.81 -1.24
C SER A 54 -14.06 -10.91 -1.34
N TYR A 55 -14.32 -9.65 -1.63
CA TYR A 55 -13.34 -8.58 -1.63
C TYR A 55 -13.95 -7.38 -0.92
N SER A 56 -13.31 -6.94 0.14
CA SER A 56 -13.74 -5.78 0.91
C SER A 56 -12.61 -4.74 0.96
N PRO A 57 -12.75 -3.63 0.23
CA PRO A 57 -11.84 -2.51 0.38
C PRO A 57 -11.97 -1.96 1.80
N ARG A 58 -10.88 -1.55 2.39
CA ARG A 58 -10.90 -0.87 3.69
C ARG A 58 -10.95 0.63 3.50
N THR A 59 -11.46 1.28 4.52
CA THR A 59 -11.44 2.74 4.63
C THR A 59 -10.02 3.19 4.92
N ASN A 60 -9.55 4.14 4.14
CA ASN A 60 -8.18 4.61 4.21
C ASN A 60 -8.16 6.10 4.57
N LEU A 61 -7.31 6.45 5.49
CA LEU A 61 -7.06 7.83 5.90
C LEU A 61 -5.77 8.33 5.27
N MET A 62 -5.76 9.58 4.89
CA MET A 62 -4.61 10.29 4.35
C MET A 62 -4.46 11.61 5.10
N TYR A 63 -3.26 11.88 5.57
CA TYR A 63 -2.85 13.15 6.17
C TYR A 63 -1.61 13.64 5.46
N GLY A 64 -1.49 14.94 5.27
CA GLY A 64 -0.29 15.46 4.66
C GLY A 64 -0.22 16.96 4.58
N VAL A 65 0.91 17.41 4.09
CA VAL A 65 1.19 18.80 3.79
C VAL A 65 1.38 18.92 2.29
N GLU A 66 0.63 19.79 1.67
CA GLU A 66 0.70 20.09 0.24
C GLU A 66 1.29 21.48 0.03
N PHE A 67 2.27 21.55 -0.82
CA PHE A 67 2.85 22.77 -1.35
C PHE A 67 2.25 23.01 -2.74
N TYR A 68 1.64 24.15 -2.93
CA TYR A 68 1.03 24.55 -4.19
C TYR A 68 1.63 25.84 -4.69
N LYS A 69 2.02 25.86 -5.95
CA LYS A 69 2.49 27.04 -6.66
C LYS A 69 1.62 27.32 -7.87
N PRO A 70 0.91 28.46 -7.94
CA PRO A 70 0.33 28.93 -9.17
C PRO A 70 1.43 29.34 -10.14
N LEU A 71 1.28 28.97 -11.41
CA LEU A 71 2.21 29.30 -12.48
C LEU A 71 1.61 30.40 -13.38
N HIS A 72 1.00 30.04 -14.47
CA HIS A 72 0.45 30.95 -15.45
C HIS A 72 -0.88 30.40 -16.02
N ASN A 73 -1.83 31.29 -16.39
CA ASN A 73 -3.06 30.93 -17.08
C ASN A 73 -3.81 29.72 -16.49
N ARG A 74 -4.15 29.76 -15.21
CA ARG A 74 -4.89 28.72 -14.49
C ARG A 74 -4.10 27.42 -14.23
N TRP A 75 -2.85 27.36 -14.65
CA TRP A 75 -1.97 26.23 -14.35
C TRP A 75 -1.20 26.44 -13.05
N GLY A 76 -0.89 25.37 -12.38
CA GLY A 76 -0.05 25.36 -11.18
C GLY A 76 0.66 24.03 -11.02
N LEU A 77 1.53 24.00 -10.05
CA LEU A 77 2.26 22.80 -9.62
C LEU A 77 1.91 22.54 -8.16
N ALA A 78 1.61 21.28 -7.84
CA ALA A 78 1.42 20.84 -6.48
C ALA A 78 2.33 19.65 -6.19
N THR A 79 2.95 19.68 -5.04
CA THR A 79 3.71 18.55 -4.47
C THR A 79 3.45 18.51 -2.98
N GLY A 80 3.89 17.48 -2.30
CA GLY A 80 3.65 17.37 -0.86
C GLY A 80 4.17 16.09 -0.29
N LEU A 81 3.93 15.92 0.99
CA LEU A 81 4.24 14.69 1.68
C LEU A 81 2.99 14.22 2.41
N TYR A 82 2.56 13.01 2.09
CA TYR A 82 1.37 12.41 2.66
C TYR A 82 1.72 11.12 3.37
N ILE A 83 1.07 10.91 4.48
CA ILE A 83 1.03 9.63 5.19
C ILE A 83 -0.35 9.06 4.94
N GLU A 84 -0.41 7.89 4.36
CA GLU A 84 -1.66 7.21 4.06
C GLU A 84 -1.61 5.75 4.45
N ASN A 85 -2.75 5.22 4.83
CA ASN A 85 -2.90 3.78 4.98
C ASN A 85 -3.73 3.22 3.83
N LYS A 86 -3.39 2.02 3.40
CA LYS A 86 -4.17 1.23 2.44
C LYS A 86 -4.35 -0.16 2.97
N GLY A 87 -5.52 -0.72 2.76
CA GLY A 87 -5.81 -2.06 3.22
C GLY A 87 -6.91 -2.72 2.42
N MET A 88 -6.90 -4.04 2.47
CA MET A 88 -7.95 -4.87 1.88
C MET A 88 -8.18 -6.09 2.74
N LYS A 89 -9.38 -6.63 2.64
CA LYS A 89 -9.71 -7.95 3.13
C LYS A 89 -10.22 -8.77 1.96
N THR A 90 -9.67 -9.97 1.78
CA THR A 90 -10.06 -10.88 0.72
C THR A 90 -10.35 -12.25 1.30
N ASP A 91 -11.36 -12.91 0.76
CA ASP A 91 -11.62 -14.32 0.99
C ASP A 91 -11.58 -15.03 -0.36
N ALA A 92 -10.81 -16.10 -0.45
CA ALA A 92 -10.60 -16.81 -1.69
C ALA A 92 -10.54 -18.32 -1.49
N THR A 93 -11.03 -19.06 -2.47
CA THR A 93 -10.86 -20.52 -2.54
C THR A 93 -9.60 -20.83 -3.33
N VAL A 94 -8.70 -21.60 -2.72
CA VAL A 94 -7.41 -21.99 -3.30
C VAL A 94 -7.29 -23.50 -3.46
N LYS A 95 -6.44 -23.91 -4.40
CA LYS A 95 -6.09 -25.32 -4.61
C LYS A 95 -4.59 -25.45 -4.80
N ASN A 96 -4.00 -26.36 -4.01
CA ASN A 96 -2.55 -26.60 -4.02
C ASN A 96 -1.72 -25.31 -3.82
N TYR A 97 -2.22 -24.42 -2.96
CA TYR A 97 -1.52 -23.18 -2.64
C TYR A 97 -0.44 -23.48 -1.62
N HIS A 98 0.82 -23.20 -1.97
CA HIS A 98 1.94 -23.43 -1.07
C HIS A 98 1.93 -22.38 0.02
N MET A 99 1.83 -22.81 1.26
CA MET A 99 1.80 -21.93 2.42
C MET A 99 2.32 -22.61 3.67
N GLU A 100 2.76 -21.80 4.58
CA GLU A 100 3.10 -22.15 5.95
C GLU A 100 1.98 -21.69 6.87
N ILE A 101 1.46 -22.58 7.69
CA ILE A 101 0.38 -22.28 8.62
C ILE A 101 0.79 -22.65 10.04
N THR A 102 0.38 -21.83 10.99
CA THR A 102 0.54 -22.11 12.42
C THR A 102 -0.81 -22.51 13.02
N ARG A 103 -0.84 -23.62 13.73
CA ARG A 103 -2.01 -24.10 14.46
C ARG A 103 -1.60 -24.72 15.77
N GLY A 104 -2.18 -24.24 16.89
CA GLY A 104 -1.89 -24.78 18.22
C GLY A 104 -0.42 -24.64 18.66
N GLY A 105 0.32 -23.68 18.09
CA GLY A 105 1.76 -23.50 18.34
C GLY A 105 2.68 -24.34 17.46
N GLU A 106 2.13 -25.19 16.59
CA GLU A 106 2.88 -25.95 15.59
C GLU A 106 2.80 -25.28 14.23
N THR A 107 3.91 -25.18 13.54
CA THR A 107 4.02 -24.67 12.20
C THR A 107 4.09 -25.81 11.19
N LEU A 108 3.22 -25.76 10.19
CA LEU A 108 3.06 -26.76 9.14
C LEU A 108 3.22 -26.11 7.79
N GLU A 109 4.16 -26.60 7.01
CA GLU A 109 4.38 -26.19 5.62
C GLU A 109 3.81 -27.22 4.65
N GLY A 110 3.14 -26.76 3.59
CA GLY A 110 2.59 -27.66 2.59
C GLY A 110 1.68 -27.02 1.56
N LEU A 111 0.93 -27.87 0.86
CA LEU A 111 -0.01 -27.49 -0.17
C LEU A 111 -1.42 -27.47 0.40
N PHE A 112 -1.97 -26.28 0.55
CA PHE A 112 -3.32 -26.06 1.06
C PHE A 112 -4.36 -26.07 -0.06
N THR A 113 -5.49 -26.71 0.21
CA THR A 113 -6.69 -26.66 -0.62
C THR A 113 -7.89 -26.38 0.30
N GLY A 114 -8.57 -25.27 0.08
CA GLY A 114 -9.66 -24.78 0.93
C GLY A 114 -9.86 -23.29 0.77
N ASN A 115 -10.34 -22.63 1.81
CA ASN A 115 -10.59 -21.20 1.82
C ASN A 115 -9.49 -20.46 2.61
N VAL A 116 -9.09 -19.30 2.11
CA VAL A 116 -8.12 -18.40 2.74
C VAL A 116 -8.73 -17.02 2.92
N ASP A 117 -8.73 -16.54 4.14
CA ASP A 117 -9.08 -15.15 4.49
C ASP A 117 -7.77 -14.38 4.69
N THR A 118 -7.60 -13.30 3.96
CA THR A 118 -6.40 -12.48 4.00
C THR A 118 -6.76 -11.04 4.34
N ASN A 119 -6.08 -10.48 5.31
CA ASN A 119 -6.24 -9.10 5.73
C ASN A 119 -4.89 -8.38 5.63
N VAL A 120 -4.83 -7.41 4.73
CA VAL A 120 -3.63 -6.60 4.49
C VAL A 120 -3.87 -5.19 4.99
N LYS A 121 -2.90 -4.65 5.72
CA LYS A 121 -2.84 -3.24 6.11
C LYS A 121 -1.44 -2.72 5.82
N GLN A 122 -1.35 -1.59 5.15
CA GLN A 122 -0.08 -0.96 4.81
C GLN A 122 -0.13 0.51 5.18
N TRP A 123 0.97 1.02 5.71
CA TRP A 123 1.22 2.45 5.86
C TRP A 123 2.29 2.85 4.87
N MET A 124 2.11 4.00 4.25
CA MET A 124 3.06 4.49 3.26
C MET A 124 3.19 6.00 3.32
N TRP A 125 4.38 6.47 2.96
CA TRP A 125 4.64 7.85 2.66
C TRP A 125 4.52 8.05 1.16
N THR A 126 3.73 9.02 0.75
CA THR A 126 3.48 9.31 -0.67
C THR A 126 3.93 10.73 -0.99
N LEU A 127 4.73 10.86 -2.04
CA LEU A 127 5.21 12.11 -2.60
C LEU A 127 4.66 12.24 -4.02
N PRO A 128 3.63 13.08 -4.24
CA PRO A 128 3.10 13.37 -5.57
C PRO A 128 3.84 14.54 -6.22
N ILE A 129 3.86 14.55 -7.54
CA ILE A 129 4.24 15.69 -8.38
C ILE A 129 3.10 15.92 -9.35
N LEU A 130 2.27 16.93 -9.09
CA LEU A 130 1.01 17.14 -9.77
C LEU A 130 0.98 18.45 -10.52
N ALA A 131 0.65 18.40 -11.79
CA ALA A 131 0.15 19.56 -12.51
C ALA A 131 -1.28 19.84 -12.04
N THR A 132 -1.62 21.10 -11.89
CA THR A 132 -2.94 21.53 -11.49
C THR A 132 -3.53 22.46 -12.52
N TYR A 133 -4.82 22.39 -12.75
CA TYR A 133 -5.55 23.25 -13.63
C TYR A 133 -6.83 23.77 -12.94
N GLU A 134 -7.00 25.09 -12.89
CA GLU A 134 -8.15 25.74 -12.26
C GLU A 134 -9.32 25.84 -13.23
N LEU A 135 -10.42 25.17 -12.91
CA LEU A 135 -11.68 25.22 -13.61
C LEU A 135 -12.61 26.23 -12.92
N GLY A 136 -12.45 27.51 -13.28
CA GLY A 136 -13.20 28.58 -12.62
C GLY A 136 -12.66 28.86 -11.20
N SER A 137 -13.53 29.35 -10.32
CA SER A 137 -13.16 29.77 -8.96
C SER A 137 -13.27 28.67 -7.91
N GLN A 138 -13.91 27.55 -8.22
CA GLN A 138 -14.27 26.54 -7.22
C GLN A 138 -13.63 25.18 -7.43
N PHE A 139 -13.22 24.85 -8.65
CA PHE A 139 -12.69 23.52 -8.97
C PHE A 139 -11.25 23.59 -9.42
N ARG A 140 -10.47 22.65 -8.93
CA ARG A 140 -9.07 22.45 -9.35
C ARG A 140 -8.84 20.98 -9.67
N LEU A 141 -8.49 20.71 -10.92
CA LEU A 141 -8.04 19.40 -11.34
C LEU A 141 -6.57 19.22 -10.95
N LYS A 142 -6.21 18.01 -10.58
CA LYS A 142 -4.83 17.62 -10.26
C LYS A 142 -4.52 16.30 -10.95
N PHE A 143 -3.40 16.24 -11.65
CA PHE A 143 -2.96 15.02 -12.32
C PHE A 143 -1.43 14.98 -12.38
N GLY A 144 -0.88 13.81 -12.29
CA GLY A 144 0.58 13.61 -12.36
C GLY A 144 1.02 12.32 -11.67
N PRO A 145 2.30 12.01 -11.75
CA PRO A 145 2.88 10.86 -11.08
C PRO A 145 2.98 11.06 -9.57
N TYR A 146 3.08 9.94 -8.87
CA TYR A 146 3.42 9.90 -7.45
C TYR A 146 4.35 8.72 -7.16
N GLY A 147 5.18 8.86 -6.15
CA GLY A 147 5.99 7.78 -5.58
C GLY A 147 5.54 7.48 -4.16
N SER A 148 5.50 6.21 -3.78
CA SER A 148 5.15 5.81 -2.42
C SER A 148 6.16 4.85 -1.83
N LEU A 149 6.52 5.09 -0.56
CA LEU A 149 7.38 4.22 0.22
C LEU A 149 6.55 3.56 1.31
N ILE A 150 6.47 2.23 1.29
CA ILE A 150 5.78 1.46 2.32
C ILE A 150 6.68 1.43 3.55
N THR A 151 6.17 1.95 4.67
CA THR A 151 6.89 2.01 5.95
C THR A 151 6.48 0.92 6.92
N SER A 152 5.24 0.46 6.82
CA SER A 152 4.75 -0.65 7.63
C SER A 152 3.77 -1.47 6.80
N LYS A 153 3.93 -2.76 6.87
CA LYS A 153 3.01 -3.72 6.29
C LYS A 153 2.64 -4.75 7.35
N ASN A 154 1.36 -4.97 7.50
CA ASN A 154 0.83 -6.03 8.33
C ASN A 154 -0.02 -6.93 7.41
N PHE A 155 0.32 -8.18 7.42
CA PHE A 155 -0.33 -9.23 6.67
C PHE A 155 -0.76 -10.30 7.65
N THR A 156 -2.05 -10.56 7.74
CA THR A 156 -2.59 -11.62 8.59
C THR A 156 -3.60 -12.41 7.80
N GLY A 157 -3.60 -13.69 7.98
CA GLY A 157 -4.53 -14.55 7.27
C GLY A 157 -4.91 -15.79 8.07
N ALA A 158 -5.99 -16.43 7.61
CA ALA A 158 -6.44 -17.70 8.14
C ALA A 158 -6.84 -18.65 7.01
N ALA A 159 -6.39 -19.89 7.10
CA ALA A 159 -6.78 -21.00 6.25
C ALA A 159 -7.84 -21.83 6.97
N TYR A 160 -8.94 -22.15 6.29
CA TYR A 160 -10.07 -22.84 6.89
C TYR A 160 -10.86 -23.65 5.85
N ASP A 161 -11.74 -24.53 6.33
CA ASP A 161 -12.61 -25.39 5.51
C ASP A 161 -11.84 -26.09 4.38
N GLY A 162 -10.76 -26.76 4.77
CA GLY A 162 -9.90 -27.40 3.80
C GLY A 162 -8.92 -28.37 4.42
N TYR A 163 -7.88 -28.64 3.68
CA TYR A 163 -6.78 -29.53 4.13
C TYR A 163 -5.43 -29.04 3.63
N LEU A 164 -4.43 -29.23 4.47
CA LEU A 164 -3.02 -29.08 4.12
C LEU A 164 -2.40 -30.44 3.82
N ARG A 165 -1.69 -30.57 2.72
CA ARG A 165 -0.88 -31.75 2.41
C ARG A 165 0.60 -31.46 2.69
N LYS A 166 1.23 -32.30 3.49
CA LYS A 166 2.66 -32.16 3.79
C LYS A 166 3.50 -32.54 2.58
N GLY A 167 4.41 -31.66 2.20
CA GLY A 167 5.48 -31.90 1.23
C GLY A 167 5.06 -32.00 -0.24
N ASN A 168 4.06 -32.78 -0.59
CA ASN A 168 3.66 -33.02 -1.98
C ASN A 168 2.12 -33.14 -2.15
N PRO A 169 1.58 -33.09 -3.39
CA PRO A 169 0.15 -33.15 -3.63
C PRO A 169 -0.56 -34.45 -3.21
N THR A 170 0.19 -35.49 -2.88
CA THR A 170 -0.30 -36.81 -2.44
C THR A 170 -0.01 -37.13 -0.98
N GLY A 171 0.69 -36.22 -0.27
CA GLY A 171 1.08 -36.39 1.13
C GLY A 171 -0.11 -36.44 2.11
N ASP A 172 0.22 -36.70 3.37
CA ASP A 172 -0.76 -36.78 4.45
C ASP A 172 -1.56 -35.50 4.58
N LYS A 173 -2.86 -35.66 4.88
CA LYS A 173 -3.79 -34.53 4.99
C LYS A 173 -3.95 -34.12 6.45
N VAL A 174 -3.76 -32.84 6.71
CA VAL A 174 -4.15 -32.17 7.96
C VAL A 174 -5.41 -31.37 7.68
N LEU A 175 -6.52 -31.73 8.31
CA LEU A 175 -7.80 -31.05 8.13
C LEU A 175 -7.86 -29.74 8.93
N LEU A 176 -8.38 -28.72 8.29
CA LEU A 176 -8.66 -27.42 8.91
C LEU A 176 -10.17 -27.16 8.87
N GLY A 177 -10.74 -26.77 10.02
CA GLY A 177 -12.16 -26.48 10.15
C GLY A 177 -12.46 -24.98 10.09
N HIS A 178 -13.76 -24.67 10.16
CA HIS A 178 -14.27 -23.29 10.13
C HIS A 178 -14.17 -22.59 11.49
N LYS A 179 -14.31 -23.34 12.59
CA LYS A 179 -14.36 -22.79 13.95
C LYS A 179 -13.00 -22.22 14.37
N GLU A 180 -13.04 -21.23 15.24
CA GLU A 180 -11.85 -20.72 15.90
C GLU A 180 -11.10 -21.87 16.62
N GLY A 181 -9.77 -21.88 16.54
CA GLY A 181 -8.93 -23.00 17.01
C GLY A 181 -8.81 -24.19 16.04
N GLN A 182 -9.67 -24.28 15.03
CA GLN A 182 -9.54 -25.27 13.94
C GLN A 182 -8.93 -24.68 12.67
N ARG A 183 -8.78 -23.36 12.62
CA ARG A 183 -8.14 -22.64 11.53
C ARG A 183 -6.63 -22.68 11.65
N GLY A 184 -5.94 -22.61 10.53
CA GLY A 184 -4.51 -22.31 10.50
C GLY A 184 -4.32 -20.81 10.25
N THR A 185 -3.44 -20.17 11.00
CA THR A 185 -3.08 -18.76 10.80
C THR A 185 -1.78 -18.66 10.03
N TYR A 186 -1.63 -17.57 9.26
CA TYR A 186 -0.39 -17.25 8.54
C TYR A 186 -0.20 -15.73 8.50
N ASP A 187 1.06 -15.27 8.48
CA ASP A 187 1.51 -13.87 8.52
C ASP A 187 2.77 -13.62 7.65
#